data_ff00a42e38640424523bd09ff720c768
#
_entry.id   ff00a42e38640424523bd09ff720c768
#
_cell.length_a   1.000
_cell.length_b   1.000
_cell.length_c   1.000
_cell.angle_alpha   90.00
_cell.angle_beta   90.00
_cell.angle_gamma   90.00
#
_symmetry.space_group_name_H-M   'P 1'
#
loop_
_entity.id
_entity.type
_entity.pdbx_description
1 polymer ?
#
loop_
_entity_poly.entity_id
_entity_poly.type
_entity_poly.pdbx_seq_one_letter_code
_entity_poly.pdbx_strand_id
1 'polypeptide(L)'
;MKKIIIFFGLIFFLSATVSADTKKVKVIDGDTIHIGTIKYRLFGIDALEIKQICEKDNKKIECGILAKNFLKNKIGDKIPSCITKDKDRYQRVVAECFIGNESLSRFMVREGYAVAYSQYSKDFVEDEKFAKENRLGIWSMSFQMPSDYRKASRNK
;
A
#
# COMPACT_ATOMS: atom_id res chain seq x y z
N MET A 1 29.32 35.55 65.01
CA MET A 1 28.39 34.46 64.61
C MET A 1 27.94 34.76 63.18
N LYS A 2 28.49 34.06 62.21
CA LYS A 2 28.14 34.22 60.77
C LYS A 2 27.03 33.27 60.40
N LYS A 3 25.85 33.78 60.01
CA LYS A 3 24.71 32.96 59.51
C LYS A 3 25.01 32.58 58.04
N ILE A 4 25.13 31.27 57.75
CA ILE A 4 25.22 30.72 56.40
C ILE A 4 23.79 30.54 55.93
N ILE A 5 23.41 31.25 54.88
CA ILE A 5 22.15 31.07 54.14
C ILE A 5 22.42 30.08 53.01
N ILE A 6 21.88 28.88 53.12
CA ILE A 6 21.91 27.84 52.07
C ILE A 6 20.73 28.09 51.12
N PHE A 7 21.08 28.52 49.87
CA PHE A 7 20.09 28.67 48.82
C PHE A 7 19.87 27.27 48.18
N PHE A 8 18.71 26.70 48.43
CA PHE A 8 18.27 25.46 47.79
C PHE A 8 17.72 25.81 46.39
N GLY A 9 18.54 25.69 45.38
CA GLY A 9 18.11 25.87 43.98
C GLY A 9 17.21 24.72 43.55
N LEU A 10 15.90 24.98 43.36
CA LEU A 10 14.95 24.04 42.78
C LEU A 10 15.18 23.91 41.28
N ILE A 11 15.86 22.84 40.86
CA ILE A 11 16.07 22.51 39.43
C ILE A 11 14.75 21.95 38.90
N PHE A 12 14.04 22.76 38.10
CA PHE A 12 12.83 22.32 37.37
C PHE A 12 13.29 21.53 36.13
N PHE A 13 13.19 20.19 36.19
CA PHE A 13 13.35 19.34 35.00
C PHE A 13 12.12 19.53 34.11
N LEU A 14 12.28 20.28 33.02
CA LEU A 14 11.29 20.41 31.97
C LEU A 14 11.34 19.12 31.14
N SER A 15 10.44 18.16 31.43
CA SER A 15 10.27 16.95 30.62
C SER A 15 9.61 17.32 29.30
N ALA A 16 10.42 17.47 28.25
CA ALA A 16 9.90 17.57 26.88
C ALA A 16 9.24 16.24 26.50
N THR A 17 7.91 16.21 26.45
CA THR A 17 7.18 15.09 25.86
C THR A 17 7.39 15.14 24.36
N VAL A 18 8.25 14.26 23.85
CA VAL A 18 8.35 13.99 22.41
C VAL A 18 7.05 13.30 22.00
N SER A 19 6.15 14.07 21.38
CA SER A 19 4.98 13.52 20.72
C SER A 19 5.47 12.70 19.54
N ALA A 20 5.42 11.37 19.65
CA ALA A 20 5.65 10.48 18.52
C ALA A 20 4.49 10.72 17.54
N ASP A 21 4.78 11.44 16.44
CA ASP A 21 3.85 11.58 15.32
C ASP A 21 3.64 10.19 14.71
N THR A 22 2.60 9.49 15.16
CA THR A 22 2.25 8.16 14.67
C THR A 22 1.81 8.30 13.21
N LYS A 23 2.73 8.06 12.29
CA LYS A 23 2.46 8.07 10.85
C LYS A 23 1.35 7.06 10.53
N LYS A 24 0.13 7.55 10.42
CA LYS A 24 -1.03 6.72 10.09
C LYS A 24 -0.94 6.24 8.66
N VAL A 25 -1.09 4.92 8.45
CA VAL A 25 -1.19 4.33 7.11
C VAL A 25 -2.65 4.30 6.68
N LYS A 26 -2.91 4.78 5.45
CA LYS A 26 -4.23 4.73 4.82
C LYS A 26 -4.11 4.00 3.48
N VAL A 27 -4.75 2.86 3.32
CA VAL A 27 -4.88 2.17 2.04
C VAL A 27 -5.98 2.82 1.22
N ILE A 28 -5.66 3.27 0.02
CA ILE A 28 -6.59 3.96 -0.89
C ILE A 28 -7.27 2.93 -1.80
N ASP A 29 -6.46 2.09 -2.45
CA ASP A 29 -6.86 0.99 -3.33
C ASP A 29 -5.83 -0.15 -3.23
N GLY A 30 -5.84 -1.11 -4.16
CA GLY A 30 -4.97 -2.28 -4.13
C GLY A 30 -3.50 -2.01 -4.45
N ASP A 31 -3.13 -0.80 -4.88
CA ASP A 31 -1.75 -0.44 -5.22
C ASP A 31 -1.35 0.98 -4.78
N THR A 32 -2.19 1.66 -4.01
CA THR A 32 -1.93 3.02 -3.53
C THR A 32 -2.14 3.10 -2.02
N ILE A 33 -1.12 3.55 -1.30
CA ILE A 33 -1.15 3.79 0.14
C ILE A 33 -0.67 5.21 0.47
N HIS A 34 -1.16 5.76 1.56
CA HIS A 34 -0.63 6.98 2.16
C HIS A 34 0.04 6.64 3.49
N ILE A 35 1.24 7.17 3.72
CA ILE A 35 1.95 7.11 5.01
C ILE A 35 2.17 8.53 5.48
N GLY A 36 1.41 8.97 6.48
CA GLY A 36 1.32 10.39 6.82
C GLY A 36 0.80 11.19 5.62
N THR A 37 1.55 12.18 5.18
CA THR A 37 1.20 13.05 4.04
C THR A 37 1.69 12.53 2.68
N ILE A 38 2.55 11.51 2.67
CA ILE A 38 3.17 10.99 1.44
C ILE A 38 2.24 9.96 0.79
N LYS A 39 2.00 10.15 -0.51
CA LYS A 39 1.22 9.23 -1.34
C LYS A 39 2.17 8.29 -2.08
N TYR A 40 2.07 6.99 -1.82
CA TYR A 40 2.86 5.96 -2.48
C TYR A 40 2.01 5.16 -3.46
N ARG A 41 2.54 4.96 -4.66
CA ARG A 41 2.07 3.96 -5.61
C ARG A 41 3.02 2.76 -5.56
N LEU A 42 2.49 1.59 -5.31
CA LEU A 42 3.30 0.37 -5.27
C LEU A 42 3.92 0.10 -6.65
N PHE A 43 5.25 -0.09 -6.66
CA PHE A 43 6.04 -0.26 -7.87
C PHE A 43 5.71 -1.56 -8.60
N GLY A 44 5.67 -1.49 -9.94
CA GLY A 44 5.64 -2.64 -10.82
C GLY A 44 4.34 -3.44 -10.87
N ILE A 45 3.26 -2.98 -10.23
CA ILE A 45 1.96 -3.64 -10.21
C ILE A 45 0.83 -2.72 -10.66
N ASP A 46 -0.30 -3.33 -11.03
CA ASP A 46 -1.55 -2.63 -11.36
C ASP A 46 -2.73 -3.38 -10.72
N ALA A 47 -3.36 -2.79 -9.71
CA ALA A 47 -4.49 -3.40 -9.03
C ALA A 47 -5.82 -3.00 -9.68
N LEU A 48 -6.86 -3.78 -9.36
CA LEU A 48 -8.21 -3.48 -9.80
C LEU A 48 -8.70 -2.15 -9.21
N GLU A 49 -9.37 -1.35 -10.03
CA GLU A 49 -9.93 -0.07 -9.63
C GLU A 49 -11.04 -0.27 -8.57
N ILE A 50 -11.19 0.66 -7.63
CA ILE A 50 -12.13 0.55 -6.50
C ILE A 50 -13.56 0.19 -6.95
N LYS A 51 -14.02 0.76 -8.08
CA LYS A 51 -15.35 0.53 -8.62
C LYS A 51 -15.42 -0.67 -9.58
N GLN A 52 -14.33 -1.40 -9.74
CA GLN A 52 -14.28 -2.51 -10.68
C GLN A 52 -15.01 -3.72 -10.12
N ILE A 53 -15.86 -4.29 -10.96
CA ILE A 53 -16.65 -5.48 -10.67
C ILE A 53 -16.05 -6.64 -11.45
N CYS A 54 -15.91 -7.77 -10.78
CA CYS A 54 -15.61 -9.08 -11.37
C CYS A 54 -16.86 -9.98 -11.30
N GLU A 55 -16.82 -11.10 -12.01
CA GLU A 55 -17.86 -12.08 -11.99
C GLU A 55 -17.31 -13.46 -11.64
N LYS A 56 -17.98 -14.16 -10.72
CA LYS A 56 -17.69 -15.54 -10.35
C LYS A 56 -19.00 -16.25 -10.08
N ASP A 57 -19.22 -17.41 -10.72
CA ASP A 57 -20.42 -18.23 -10.57
C ASP A 57 -21.72 -17.41 -10.75
N ASN A 58 -21.76 -16.56 -11.80
CA ASN A 58 -22.84 -15.62 -12.11
C ASN A 58 -23.13 -14.57 -11.01
N LYS A 59 -22.20 -14.38 -10.07
CA LYS A 59 -22.30 -13.36 -9.02
C LYS A 59 -21.33 -12.21 -9.27
N LYS A 60 -21.84 -10.98 -9.11
CA LYS A 60 -21.01 -9.76 -9.16
C LYS A 60 -20.26 -9.60 -7.86
N ILE A 61 -18.96 -9.33 -7.96
CA ILE A 61 -18.03 -9.18 -6.84
C ILE A 61 -17.31 -7.85 -6.97
N GLU A 62 -17.29 -7.04 -5.94
CA GLU A 62 -16.55 -5.77 -5.86
C GLU A 62 -15.03 -6.04 -5.71
N CYS A 63 -14.42 -6.51 -6.78
CA CYS A 63 -13.04 -7.00 -6.74
C CYS A 63 -12.00 -5.90 -6.49
N GLY A 64 -12.28 -4.65 -6.84
CA GLY A 64 -11.45 -3.51 -6.44
C GLY A 64 -11.44 -3.30 -4.92
N ILE A 65 -12.59 -3.47 -4.27
CA ILE A 65 -12.71 -3.42 -2.80
C ILE A 65 -11.99 -4.62 -2.16
N LEU A 66 -12.10 -5.82 -2.77
CA LEU A 66 -11.36 -6.99 -2.28
C LEU A 66 -9.85 -6.75 -2.31
N ALA A 67 -9.29 -6.26 -3.43
CA ALA A 67 -7.87 -5.94 -3.55
C ALA A 67 -7.41 -4.93 -2.49
N LYS A 68 -8.17 -3.85 -2.30
CA LYS A 68 -7.92 -2.87 -1.25
C LYS A 68 -7.90 -3.49 0.15
N ASN A 69 -8.93 -4.27 0.49
CA ASN A 69 -9.06 -4.89 1.81
C ASN A 69 -7.95 -5.92 2.05
N PHE A 70 -7.54 -6.64 1.01
CA PHE A 70 -6.46 -7.61 1.06
C PHE A 70 -5.13 -6.92 1.41
N LEU A 71 -4.80 -5.81 0.72
CA LEU A 71 -3.63 -4.99 1.04
C LEU A 71 -3.72 -4.41 2.46
N LYS A 72 -4.90 -3.90 2.85
CA LYS A 72 -5.12 -3.35 4.19
C LYS A 72 -4.87 -4.38 5.29
N ASN A 73 -5.37 -5.60 5.11
CA ASN A 73 -5.18 -6.69 6.07
C ASN A 73 -3.71 -7.10 6.18
N LYS A 74 -2.97 -7.11 5.04
CA LYS A 74 -1.53 -7.39 5.03
C LYS A 74 -0.73 -6.36 5.81
N ILE A 75 -1.06 -5.09 5.65
CA ILE A 75 -0.39 -3.99 6.36
C ILE A 75 -0.76 -4.02 7.85
N GLY A 76 -2.05 -4.21 8.19
CA GLY A 76 -2.52 -4.16 9.57
C GLY A 76 -2.18 -2.81 10.21
N ASP A 77 -1.62 -2.87 11.41
CA ASP A 77 -1.16 -1.69 12.18
C ASP A 77 0.32 -1.34 11.93
N LYS A 78 0.97 -2.03 10.99
CA LYS A 78 2.39 -1.82 10.70
C LYS A 78 2.58 -0.63 9.77
N ILE A 79 3.75 -0.01 9.86
CA ILE A 79 4.17 1.05 8.93
C ILE A 79 5.12 0.43 7.91
N PRO A 80 4.76 0.38 6.60
CA PRO A 80 5.64 -0.13 5.57
C PRO A 80 6.92 0.71 5.45
N SER A 81 8.06 0.06 5.24
CA SER A 81 9.28 0.72 4.76
C SER A 81 9.25 0.76 3.23
N CYS A 82 9.48 1.92 2.64
CA CYS A 82 9.36 2.11 1.19
C CYS A 82 10.67 2.59 0.58
N ILE A 83 11.13 1.92 -0.49
CA ILE A 83 12.28 2.28 -1.30
C ILE A 83 11.77 2.98 -2.56
N THR A 84 12.03 4.27 -2.67
CA THR A 84 11.62 5.09 -3.82
C THR A 84 12.30 4.60 -5.09
N LYS A 85 11.53 4.43 -6.15
CA LYS A 85 11.98 4.10 -7.50
C LYS A 85 11.81 5.27 -8.45
N ASP A 86 10.66 5.98 -8.38
CA ASP A 86 10.30 7.05 -9.32
C ASP A 86 9.22 7.97 -8.71
N LYS A 87 8.75 8.92 -9.50
CA LYS A 87 7.61 9.79 -9.21
C LYS A 87 6.69 9.86 -10.41
N ASP A 88 5.41 9.58 -10.23
CA ASP A 88 4.48 9.58 -11.33
C ASP A 88 3.93 10.99 -11.67
N ARG A 89 3.20 11.10 -12.79
CA ARG A 89 2.59 12.36 -13.25
C ARG A 89 1.56 12.95 -12.27
N TYR A 90 1.05 12.15 -11.34
CA TYR A 90 0.12 12.58 -10.29
C TYR A 90 0.83 12.96 -8.99
N GLN A 91 2.16 13.08 -9.03
CA GLN A 91 3.01 13.42 -7.90
C GLN A 91 3.00 12.37 -6.77
N ARG A 92 2.61 11.12 -7.07
CA ARG A 92 2.79 10.00 -6.13
C ARG A 92 4.23 9.50 -6.21
N VAL A 93 4.79 9.12 -5.07
CA VAL A 93 6.08 8.43 -5.00
C VAL A 93 5.86 6.99 -5.44
N VAL A 94 6.43 6.59 -6.58
CA VAL A 94 6.45 5.19 -7.00
C VAL A 94 7.52 4.48 -6.19
N ALA A 95 7.13 3.48 -5.39
CA ALA A 95 8.04 2.85 -4.45
C ALA A 95 7.74 1.35 -4.28
N GLU A 96 8.78 0.59 -4.02
CA GLU A 96 8.63 -0.77 -3.51
C GLU A 96 8.56 -0.71 -1.99
N CYS A 97 7.42 -1.11 -1.42
CA CYS A 97 7.13 -1.02 0.00
C CYS A 97 7.10 -2.43 0.62
N PHE A 98 7.58 -2.52 1.87
CA PHE A 98 7.79 -3.78 2.56
C PHE A 98 7.16 -3.78 3.95
N ILE A 99 6.67 -4.95 4.37
CA ILE A 99 6.40 -5.27 5.77
C ILE A 99 7.42 -6.33 6.20
N GLY A 100 8.35 -5.94 7.07
CA GLY A 100 9.55 -6.75 7.31
C GLY A 100 10.36 -6.90 6.02
N ASN A 101 10.62 -8.13 5.60
CA ASN A 101 11.36 -8.43 4.36
C ASN A 101 10.44 -8.74 3.17
N GLU A 102 9.12 -8.69 3.33
CA GLU A 102 8.17 -9.06 2.30
C GLU A 102 7.70 -7.84 1.50
N SER A 103 7.92 -7.86 0.18
CA SER A 103 7.42 -6.85 -0.75
C SER A 103 5.90 -6.90 -0.84
N LEU A 104 5.25 -5.75 -0.63
CA LEU A 104 3.79 -5.62 -0.80
C LEU A 104 3.39 -5.79 -2.26
N SER A 105 4.20 -5.33 -3.21
CA SER A 105 3.96 -5.53 -4.65
C SER A 105 3.95 -7.01 -4.99
N ARG A 106 5.00 -7.74 -4.58
CA ARG A 106 5.09 -9.19 -4.81
C ARG A 106 3.94 -9.94 -4.17
N PHE A 107 3.62 -9.62 -2.92
CA PHE A 107 2.52 -10.23 -2.19
C PHE A 107 1.19 -10.05 -2.93
N MET A 108 0.87 -8.84 -3.38
CA MET A 108 -0.39 -8.55 -4.08
C MET A 108 -0.51 -9.31 -5.40
N VAL A 109 0.58 -9.41 -6.17
CA VAL A 109 0.58 -10.13 -7.45
C VAL A 109 0.51 -11.64 -7.24
N ARG A 110 1.32 -12.18 -6.33
CA ARG A 110 1.42 -13.62 -6.08
C ARG A 110 0.13 -14.21 -5.52
N GLU A 111 -0.59 -13.44 -4.69
CA GLU A 111 -1.90 -13.82 -4.15
C GLU A 111 -3.06 -13.49 -5.12
N GLY A 112 -2.76 -12.90 -6.28
CA GLY A 112 -3.72 -12.62 -7.34
C GLY A 112 -4.67 -11.46 -7.06
N TYR A 113 -4.24 -10.43 -6.32
CA TYR A 113 -5.04 -9.21 -6.09
C TYR A 113 -4.50 -7.98 -6.85
N ALA A 114 -3.43 -8.15 -7.61
CA ALA A 114 -2.94 -7.21 -8.60
C ALA A 114 -2.34 -7.97 -9.79
N VAL A 115 -2.17 -7.29 -10.91
CA VAL A 115 -1.45 -7.81 -12.08
C VAL A 115 -0.05 -7.23 -12.13
N ALA A 116 0.91 -7.95 -12.71
CA ALA A 116 2.24 -7.43 -12.97
C ALA A 116 2.16 -6.35 -14.05
N TYR A 117 2.72 -5.17 -13.78
CA TYR A 117 2.75 -4.09 -14.75
C TYR A 117 4.03 -4.19 -15.61
N SER A 118 4.07 -5.20 -16.45
CA SER A 118 5.26 -5.64 -17.21
C SER A 118 5.84 -4.57 -18.15
N GLN A 119 5.09 -3.50 -18.46
CA GLN A 119 5.59 -2.35 -19.20
C GLN A 119 6.60 -1.51 -18.39
N TYR A 120 6.56 -1.59 -17.06
CA TYR A 120 7.45 -0.84 -16.15
C TYR A 120 8.46 -1.72 -15.45
N SER A 121 8.11 -2.96 -15.11
CA SER A 121 9.02 -3.92 -14.49
C SER A 121 8.59 -5.35 -14.80
N LYS A 122 9.58 -6.22 -14.98
CA LYS A 122 9.36 -7.67 -15.12
C LYS A 122 9.48 -8.43 -13.79
N ASP A 123 9.75 -7.75 -12.70
CA ASP A 123 10.09 -8.35 -11.39
C ASP A 123 8.99 -9.26 -10.81
N PHE A 124 7.73 -9.05 -11.24
CA PHE A 124 6.55 -9.76 -10.71
C PHE A 124 5.85 -10.65 -11.75
N VAL A 125 6.43 -10.84 -12.94
CA VAL A 125 5.81 -11.65 -14.02
C VAL A 125 5.67 -13.11 -13.62
N GLU A 126 6.67 -13.68 -12.96
CA GLU A 126 6.62 -15.07 -12.49
C GLU A 126 5.64 -15.24 -11.32
N ASP A 127 5.49 -14.23 -10.47
CA ASP A 127 4.49 -14.23 -9.39
C ASP A 127 3.06 -14.17 -9.97
N GLU A 128 2.84 -13.39 -11.03
CA GLU A 128 1.57 -13.36 -11.76
C GLU A 128 1.26 -14.69 -12.42
N LYS A 129 2.26 -15.30 -13.07
CA LYS A 129 2.11 -16.62 -13.67
C LYS A 129 1.70 -17.66 -12.64
N PHE A 130 2.37 -17.67 -11.48
CA PHE A 130 2.00 -18.52 -10.37
C PHE A 130 0.54 -18.30 -9.91
N ALA A 131 0.11 -17.04 -9.76
CA ALA A 131 -1.26 -16.71 -9.36
C ALA A 131 -2.30 -17.21 -10.40
N LYS A 132 -2.01 -17.06 -11.70
CA LYS A 132 -2.86 -17.55 -12.80
C LYS A 132 -2.99 -19.07 -12.79
N GLU A 133 -1.88 -19.78 -12.74
CA GLU A 133 -1.85 -21.26 -12.75
C GLU A 133 -2.61 -21.85 -11.57
N ASN A 134 -2.55 -21.21 -10.41
CA ASN A 134 -3.24 -21.62 -9.19
C ASN A 134 -4.63 -20.99 -9.02
N ARG A 135 -5.09 -20.19 -9.98
CA ARG A 135 -6.40 -19.49 -9.95
C ARG A 135 -6.61 -18.67 -8.66
N LEU A 136 -5.56 -17.98 -8.18
CA LEU A 136 -5.62 -17.21 -6.96
C LEU A 136 -6.33 -15.86 -7.17
N GLY A 137 -6.99 -15.37 -6.13
CA GLY A 137 -7.62 -14.06 -6.11
C GLY A 137 -8.53 -13.82 -7.33
N ILE A 138 -8.25 -12.75 -8.09
CA ILE A 138 -8.99 -12.36 -9.29
C ILE A 138 -8.88 -13.36 -10.43
N TRP A 139 -7.83 -14.20 -10.47
CA TRP A 139 -7.63 -15.21 -11.50
C TRP A 139 -8.62 -16.39 -11.40
N SER A 140 -9.38 -16.46 -10.30
CA SER A 140 -10.53 -17.38 -10.17
C SER A 140 -11.85 -16.78 -10.68
N MET A 141 -11.81 -15.57 -11.25
CA MET A 141 -12.99 -14.79 -11.65
C MET A 141 -12.84 -14.34 -13.11
N SER A 142 -13.94 -13.92 -13.71
CA SER A 142 -13.93 -13.15 -14.95
C SER A 142 -13.80 -11.67 -14.61
N PHE A 143 -12.82 -10.98 -15.19
CA PHE A 143 -12.58 -9.58 -14.96
C PHE A 143 -11.93 -8.89 -16.18
N GLN A 144 -12.07 -7.58 -16.26
CA GLN A 144 -11.37 -6.75 -17.22
C GLN A 144 -10.01 -6.34 -16.65
N MET A 145 -8.97 -6.31 -17.47
CA MET A 145 -7.65 -5.81 -17.02
C MET A 145 -7.78 -4.37 -16.50
N PRO A 146 -7.08 -4.00 -15.40
CA PRO A 146 -7.22 -2.65 -14.80
C PRO A 146 -6.97 -1.53 -15.81
N SER A 147 -5.96 -1.66 -16.66
CA SER A 147 -5.64 -0.69 -17.72
C SER A 147 -6.78 -0.52 -18.72
N ASP A 148 -7.46 -1.60 -19.11
CA ASP A 148 -8.56 -1.58 -20.07
C ASP A 148 -9.83 -1.02 -19.43
N TYR A 149 -10.09 -1.35 -18.16
CA TYR A 149 -11.17 -0.74 -17.39
C TYR A 149 -11.03 0.78 -17.32
N ARG A 150 -9.81 1.30 -17.05
CA ARG A 150 -9.54 2.75 -17.04
C ARG A 150 -9.75 3.40 -18.41
N LYS A 151 -9.36 2.72 -19.50
CA LYS A 151 -9.61 3.23 -20.87
C LYS A 151 -11.10 3.31 -21.16
N ALA A 152 -11.85 2.25 -20.86
CA ALA A 152 -13.30 2.21 -21.06
C ALA A 152 -14.04 3.27 -20.23
N SER A 153 -13.59 3.52 -18.98
CA SER A 153 -14.20 4.51 -18.09
C SER A 153 -13.98 5.97 -18.51
N ARG A 154 -12.91 6.24 -19.28
CA ARG A 154 -12.62 7.60 -19.81
C ARG A 154 -13.40 7.95 -21.08
N ASN A 155 -13.93 6.94 -21.75
CA ASN A 155 -14.66 7.10 -23.00
C ASN A 155 -16.20 7.14 -22.78
N LYS A 156 -16.64 7.15 -21.54
CA LYS A 156 -18.03 7.36 -21.12
C LYS A 156 -18.24 8.77 -20.61
#